data_4487a9dbd2644da93d0ee81feefe3aac
#
_entry.id   4487a9dbd2644da93d0ee81feefe3aac
#
_cell.length_a   1.000
_cell.length_b   1.000
_cell.length_c   1.000
_cell.angle_alpha   90.00
_cell.angle_beta   90.00
_cell.angle_gamma   90.00
#
_symmetry.space_group_name_H-M   'P 1'
#
loop_
_entity.id
_entity.type
_entity.pdbx_description
1 polymer ?
#
loop_
_entity_poly.entity_id
_entity_poly.type
_entity_poly.pdbx_seq_one_letter_code
_entity_poly.pdbx_strand_id
1 'polypeptide(L)'
;MQPQPLKVMVAVGARPNYMKAAPLIRALTGPSTAVETGRPPIELTVTHTGQHYEDGLSRTQFEELSLPAADVNLNVGSGPHGRQTGLILQRFEPVLEEQWPDVLVVAGDVNSTLACALVAAKSWRRLPGGGWKRPRIAHIEAGLRSFDPTMPEETNRRLTDALSDDLLIHSPEARGNLL
;
A
#
# COMPACT_ATOMS: atom_id res chain seq x y z
N MET A 1 22.97 9.88 -18.97
CA MET A 1 22.00 10.34 -17.95
C MET A 1 21.72 9.15 -17.05
N GLN A 2 21.86 9.29 -15.75
CA GLN A 2 21.41 8.22 -14.84
C GLN A 2 19.87 8.11 -14.92
N PRO A 3 19.32 6.90 -14.93
CA PRO A 3 17.87 6.73 -14.93
C PRO A 3 17.28 7.35 -13.66
N GLN A 4 16.16 8.05 -13.80
CA GLN A 4 15.45 8.58 -12.63
C GLN A 4 15.00 7.41 -11.74
N PRO A 5 15.06 7.56 -10.42
CA PRO A 5 14.60 6.54 -9.49
C PRO A 5 13.09 6.30 -9.66
N LEU A 6 12.69 5.03 -9.52
CA LEU A 6 11.29 4.66 -9.42
C LEU A 6 10.82 4.92 -7.97
N LYS A 7 9.84 5.79 -7.82
CA LYS A 7 9.25 6.10 -6.51
C LYS A 7 8.19 5.09 -6.15
N VAL A 8 8.42 4.33 -5.08
CA VAL A 8 7.49 3.32 -4.57
C VAL A 8 7.05 3.71 -3.17
N MET A 9 5.75 3.78 -2.95
CA MET A 9 5.16 3.96 -1.62
C MET A 9 4.51 2.67 -1.18
N VAL A 10 4.79 2.21 0.05
CA VAL A 10 4.14 1.05 0.67
C VAL A 10 3.28 1.54 1.83
N ALA A 11 1.95 1.38 1.72
CA ALA A 11 1.01 1.74 2.78
C ALA A 11 0.65 0.52 3.63
N VAL A 12 0.84 0.64 4.94
CA VAL A 12 0.58 -0.40 5.93
C VAL A 12 -0.22 0.16 7.10
N GLY A 13 -1.11 -0.64 7.70
CA GLY A 13 -2.02 -0.12 8.72
C GLY A 13 -2.17 -0.99 9.97
N ALA A 14 -1.94 -2.28 9.85
CA ALA A 14 -2.13 -3.24 10.92
C ALA A 14 -1.06 -4.33 10.84
N ARG A 15 -0.87 -5.07 11.95
CA ARG A 15 0.12 -6.15 12.03
C ARG A 15 0.09 -7.12 10.86
N PRO A 16 -1.07 -7.62 10.41
CA PRO A 16 -1.12 -8.52 9.26
C PRO A 16 -0.53 -7.92 7.97
N ASN A 17 -0.70 -6.61 7.75
CA ASN A 17 -0.14 -5.93 6.58
C ASN A 17 1.39 -5.89 6.63
N TYR A 18 1.99 -5.68 7.81
CA TYR A 18 3.45 -5.68 7.95
C TYR A 18 4.05 -7.01 7.55
N MET A 19 3.46 -8.11 8.03
CA MET A 19 3.93 -9.45 7.69
C MET A 19 3.92 -9.69 6.18
N LYS A 20 2.90 -9.18 5.48
CA LYS A 20 2.73 -9.31 4.03
C LYS A 20 3.67 -8.38 3.26
N ALA A 21 3.85 -7.14 3.72
CA ALA A 21 4.68 -6.14 3.07
C ALA A 21 6.19 -6.30 3.37
N ALA A 22 6.57 -6.90 4.50
CA ALA A 22 7.95 -7.00 4.94
C ALA A 22 8.90 -7.66 3.92
N PRO A 23 8.57 -8.78 3.28
CA PRO A 23 9.42 -9.37 2.26
C PRO A 23 9.65 -8.44 1.07
N LEU A 24 8.61 -7.72 0.64
CA LEU A 24 8.71 -6.76 -0.44
C LEU A 24 9.59 -5.57 -0.04
N ILE A 25 9.35 -4.96 1.14
CA ILE A 25 10.14 -3.84 1.63
C ILE A 25 11.62 -4.21 1.67
N ARG A 26 11.96 -5.38 2.23
CA ARG A 26 13.34 -5.89 2.25
C ARG A 26 13.93 -6.07 0.85
N ALA A 27 13.15 -6.60 -0.08
CA ALA A 27 13.60 -6.77 -1.47
C ALA A 27 13.84 -5.42 -2.17
N LEU A 28 13.06 -4.41 -1.86
CA LEU A 28 13.17 -3.07 -2.43
C LEU A 28 14.33 -2.25 -1.82
N THR A 29 14.70 -2.51 -0.55
CA THR A 29 15.80 -1.84 0.15
C THR A 29 17.14 -2.56 0.05
N GLY A 30 17.17 -3.79 -0.44
CA GLY A 30 18.37 -4.63 -0.52
C GLY A 30 19.40 -4.12 -1.55
N PRO A 31 20.71 -4.37 -1.32
CA PRO A 31 21.80 -3.85 -2.15
C PRO A 31 21.85 -4.40 -3.59
N SER A 32 21.07 -5.42 -3.91
CA SER A 32 21.16 -6.20 -5.14
C SER A 32 20.34 -5.69 -6.34
N THR A 33 19.49 -4.68 -6.16
CA THR A 33 18.44 -4.46 -7.17
C THR A 33 18.81 -3.54 -8.33
N ALA A 34 19.70 -2.57 -8.15
CA ALA A 34 19.97 -1.58 -9.20
C ALA A 34 21.16 -1.93 -10.10
N VAL A 35 22.24 -2.47 -9.55
CA VAL A 35 23.51 -2.65 -10.28
C VAL A 35 23.51 -3.94 -11.12
N GLU A 36 22.92 -5.03 -10.60
CA GLU A 36 22.95 -6.33 -11.28
C GLU A 36 21.85 -6.52 -12.33
N THR A 37 20.75 -5.78 -12.24
CA THR A 37 19.58 -5.99 -13.11
C THR A 37 19.38 -4.94 -14.18
N GLY A 38 20.17 -3.87 -14.19
CA GLY A 38 19.98 -2.73 -15.11
C GLY A 38 18.67 -1.95 -14.86
N ARG A 39 18.01 -2.15 -13.71
CA ARG A 39 16.77 -1.47 -13.33
C ARG A 39 17.08 -0.10 -12.73
N PRO A 40 16.15 0.87 -12.81
CA PRO A 40 16.32 2.15 -12.13
C PRO A 40 16.43 1.93 -10.62
N PRO A 41 17.16 2.79 -9.90
CA PRO A 41 17.17 2.78 -8.44
C PRO A 41 15.76 3.00 -7.91
N ILE A 42 15.46 2.46 -6.72
CA ILE A 42 14.15 2.58 -6.08
C ILE A 42 14.26 3.57 -4.94
N GLU A 43 13.36 4.55 -4.93
CA GLU A 43 13.12 5.46 -3.81
C GLU A 43 11.87 4.95 -3.09
N LEU A 44 12.07 4.34 -1.91
CA LEU A 44 11.00 3.72 -1.14
C LEU A 44 10.52 4.67 -0.04
N THR A 45 9.20 4.85 0.08
CA THR A 45 8.53 5.49 1.20
C THR A 45 7.60 4.50 1.88
N VAL A 46 7.75 4.29 3.19
CA VAL A 46 6.85 3.47 4.00
C VAL A 46 5.91 4.37 4.78
N THR A 47 4.61 4.28 4.50
CA THR A 47 3.56 5.03 5.18
C THR A 47 2.78 4.12 6.11
N HIS A 48 2.80 4.43 7.40
CA HIS A 48 2.02 3.77 8.44
C HIS A 48 0.73 4.56 8.71
N THR A 49 -0.44 3.93 8.56
CA THR A 49 -1.71 4.63 8.82
C THR A 49 -2.02 4.76 10.32
N GLY A 50 -1.45 3.90 11.16
CA GLY A 50 -1.74 3.90 12.59
C GLY A 50 -3.14 3.38 12.91
N GLN A 51 -3.64 2.40 12.14
CA GLN A 51 -5.00 1.87 12.29
C GLN A 51 -5.25 1.23 13.66
N HIS A 52 -4.23 0.67 14.31
CA HIS A 52 -4.32 0.12 15.66
C HIS A 52 -3.43 0.92 16.62
N TYR A 53 -4.02 1.37 17.70
CA TYR A 53 -3.37 2.15 18.77
C TYR A 53 -2.57 1.21 19.67
N GLU A 54 -1.32 1.00 19.33
CA GLU A 54 -0.30 0.46 20.24
C GLU A 54 1.06 1.01 19.82
N ASP A 55 1.35 2.28 20.17
CA ASP A 55 2.59 2.96 19.80
C ASP A 55 3.86 2.17 20.21
N GLY A 56 3.79 1.40 21.31
CA GLY A 56 4.86 0.51 21.73
C GLY A 56 4.99 -0.74 20.87
N LEU A 57 3.87 -1.34 20.46
CA LEU A 57 3.84 -2.58 19.65
C LEU A 57 4.22 -2.35 18.20
N SER A 58 3.87 -1.20 17.62
CA SER A 58 4.24 -0.88 16.24
C SER A 58 5.77 -0.81 16.07
N ARG A 59 6.47 -0.11 16.98
CA ARG A 59 7.93 0.00 16.92
C ARG A 59 8.60 -1.37 17.09
N THR A 60 8.20 -2.14 18.10
CA THR A 60 8.71 -3.50 18.36
C THR A 60 8.48 -4.42 17.16
N GLN A 61 7.32 -4.31 16.49
CA GLN A 61 7.00 -5.11 15.32
C GLN A 61 7.87 -4.78 14.11
N PHE A 62 8.19 -3.49 13.88
CA PHE A 62 9.14 -3.11 12.84
C PHE A 62 10.55 -3.65 13.13
N GLU A 63 10.97 -3.60 14.40
CA GLU A 63 12.26 -4.14 14.86
C GLU A 63 12.32 -5.66 14.72
N GLU A 64 11.30 -6.40 15.18
CA GLU A 64 11.19 -7.86 15.05
C GLU A 64 11.21 -8.32 13.59
N LEU A 65 10.61 -7.56 12.68
CA LEU A 65 10.58 -7.86 11.26
C LEU A 65 11.81 -7.31 10.50
N SER A 66 12.75 -6.68 11.21
CA SER A 66 13.91 -6.00 10.62
C SER A 66 13.49 -5.04 9.50
N LEU A 67 12.40 -4.32 9.70
CA LEU A 67 11.90 -3.31 8.77
C LEU A 67 12.46 -1.93 9.14
N PRO A 68 12.69 -1.06 8.14
CA PRO A 68 12.97 0.34 8.42
C PRO A 68 11.77 0.96 9.15
N ALA A 69 12.02 1.95 9.99
CA ALA A 69 10.95 2.76 10.56
C ALA A 69 10.09 3.36 9.44
N ALA A 70 8.78 3.54 9.71
CA ALA A 70 7.93 4.20 8.75
C ALA A 70 8.37 5.66 8.56
N ASP A 71 8.47 6.11 7.30
CA ASP A 71 8.83 7.49 6.97
C ASP A 71 7.69 8.45 7.34
N VAL A 72 6.45 7.97 7.23
CA VAL A 72 5.24 8.74 7.56
C VAL A 72 4.32 7.92 8.45
N ASN A 73 3.78 8.56 9.52
CA ASN A 73 2.75 7.97 10.37
C ASN A 73 1.51 8.86 10.39
N LEU A 74 0.36 8.31 9.97
CA LEU A 74 -0.90 9.05 9.92
C LEU A 74 -1.61 9.12 11.27
N ASN A 75 -1.24 8.31 12.26
CA ASN A 75 -1.79 8.30 13.62
C ASN A 75 -3.33 8.25 13.68
N VAL A 76 -3.95 7.39 12.86
CA VAL A 76 -5.42 7.36 12.73
C VAL A 76 -6.10 6.78 13.97
N GLY A 77 -5.52 5.74 14.56
CA GLY A 77 -6.08 5.05 15.72
C GLY A 77 -7.21 4.07 15.37
N SER A 78 -7.67 3.37 16.43
CA SER A 78 -8.78 2.43 16.34
C SER A 78 -10.13 3.17 16.36
N GLY A 79 -11.16 2.54 15.78
CA GLY A 79 -12.51 3.11 15.80
C GLY A 79 -13.47 2.37 14.87
N PRO A 80 -14.74 2.81 14.81
CA PRO A 80 -15.71 2.27 13.85
C PRO A 80 -15.21 2.39 12.42
N HIS A 81 -15.49 1.40 11.58
CA HIS A 81 -14.96 1.27 10.22
C HIS A 81 -15.10 2.55 9.38
N GLY A 82 -16.31 3.14 9.35
CA GLY A 82 -16.56 4.37 8.57
C GLY A 82 -15.72 5.55 9.03
N ARG A 83 -15.61 5.78 10.35
CA ARG A 83 -14.78 6.85 10.91
C ARG A 83 -13.31 6.63 10.62
N GLN A 84 -12.82 5.40 10.83
CA GLN A 84 -11.42 5.05 10.63
C GLN A 84 -11.04 5.20 9.15
N THR A 85 -11.85 4.64 8.25
CA THR A 85 -11.65 4.78 6.79
C THR A 85 -11.64 6.26 6.38
N GLY A 86 -12.59 7.05 6.86
CA GLY A 86 -12.65 8.50 6.58
C GLY A 86 -11.42 9.26 7.05
N LEU A 87 -10.91 8.95 8.25
CA LEU A 87 -9.67 9.56 8.76
C LEU A 87 -8.43 9.15 7.96
N ILE A 88 -8.36 7.89 7.49
CA ILE A 88 -7.26 7.46 6.63
C ILE A 88 -7.31 8.23 5.31
N LEU A 89 -8.46 8.31 4.67
CA LEU A 89 -8.64 9.08 3.43
C LEU A 89 -8.12 10.51 3.60
N GLN A 90 -8.61 11.21 4.63
CA GLN A 90 -8.28 12.60 4.92
C GLN A 90 -6.79 12.84 5.16
N ARG A 91 -6.13 11.93 5.92
CA ARG A 91 -4.73 12.11 6.32
C ARG A 91 -3.75 11.57 5.27
N PHE A 92 -4.17 10.61 4.47
CA PHE A 92 -3.33 10.04 3.43
C PHE A 92 -3.27 10.89 2.16
N GLU A 93 -4.35 11.58 1.80
CA GLU A 93 -4.42 12.41 0.59
C GLU A 93 -3.27 13.42 0.49
N PRO A 94 -3.01 14.30 1.49
CA PRO A 94 -1.89 15.24 1.41
C PRO A 94 -0.52 14.55 1.34
N VAL A 95 -0.35 13.40 1.99
CA VAL A 95 0.90 12.62 1.92
C VAL A 95 1.12 12.08 0.51
N LEU A 96 0.08 11.53 -0.11
CA LEU A 96 0.16 11.04 -1.49
C LEU A 96 0.47 12.18 -2.47
N GLU A 97 -0.14 13.34 -2.28
CA GLU A 97 0.09 14.52 -3.11
C GLU A 97 1.51 15.07 -3.00
N GLU A 98 2.08 15.08 -1.80
CA GLU A 98 3.44 15.54 -1.56
C GLU A 98 4.47 14.56 -2.14
N GLN A 99 4.37 13.28 -1.81
CA GLN A 99 5.35 12.26 -2.20
C GLN A 99 5.21 11.87 -3.68
N TRP A 100 4.01 11.84 -4.19
CA TRP A 100 3.65 11.47 -5.56
C TRP A 100 4.42 10.26 -6.10
N PRO A 101 4.17 9.08 -5.58
CA PRO A 101 4.85 7.87 -6.02
C PRO A 101 4.46 7.48 -7.45
N ASP A 102 5.34 6.74 -8.12
CA ASP A 102 4.98 6.07 -9.38
C ASP A 102 4.09 4.85 -9.12
N VAL A 103 4.35 4.14 -8.00
CA VAL A 103 3.59 2.97 -7.58
C VAL A 103 3.23 3.08 -6.09
N LEU A 104 1.94 2.93 -5.80
CA LEU A 104 1.43 2.69 -4.45
C LEU A 104 1.21 1.19 -4.27
N VAL A 105 1.84 0.60 -3.27
CA VAL A 105 1.60 -0.79 -2.86
C VAL A 105 0.74 -0.83 -1.62
N VAL A 106 -0.34 -1.58 -1.69
CA VAL A 106 -1.23 -1.89 -0.57
C VAL A 106 -1.29 -3.39 -0.36
N ALA A 107 -1.53 -3.86 0.88
CA ALA A 107 -1.50 -5.28 1.20
C ALA A 107 -2.73 -5.72 2.00
N GLY A 108 -3.29 -6.88 1.66
CA GLY A 108 -4.41 -7.51 2.38
C GLY A 108 -5.72 -6.74 2.27
N ASP A 109 -6.47 -6.65 3.37
CA ASP A 109 -7.90 -6.36 3.35
C ASP A 109 -8.40 -5.43 4.46
N VAL A 110 -7.50 -4.75 5.14
CA VAL A 110 -7.88 -3.81 6.21
C VAL A 110 -8.38 -2.47 5.65
N ASN A 111 -9.00 -1.65 6.49
CA ASN A 111 -9.51 -0.33 6.08
C ASN A 111 -8.43 0.55 5.43
N SER A 112 -7.18 0.45 5.88
CA SER A 112 -6.04 1.17 5.31
C SER A 112 -5.77 0.78 3.87
N THR A 113 -5.89 -0.52 3.54
CA THR A 113 -5.69 -1.05 2.19
C THR A 113 -6.65 -0.38 1.20
N LEU A 114 -7.95 -0.42 1.51
CA LEU A 114 -8.98 0.20 0.69
C LEU A 114 -8.84 1.72 0.61
N ALA A 115 -8.68 2.38 1.76
CA ALA A 115 -8.65 3.84 1.81
C ALA A 115 -7.47 4.42 1.03
N CYS A 116 -6.26 3.88 1.19
CA CYS A 116 -5.09 4.34 0.44
C CYS A 116 -5.24 4.08 -1.07
N ALA A 117 -5.77 2.91 -1.46
CA ALA A 117 -6.04 2.61 -2.86
C ALA A 117 -7.08 3.57 -3.46
N LEU A 118 -8.14 3.89 -2.73
CA LEU A 118 -9.20 4.80 -3.19
C LEU A 118 -8.69 6.22 -3.40
N VAL A 119 -7.85 6.75 -2.49
CA VAL A 119 -7.20 8.05 -2.68
C VAL A 119 -6.37 8.04 -3.96
N ALA A 120 -5.48 7.05 -4.12
CA ALA A 120 -4.60 6.97 -5.30
C ALA A 120 -5.39 6.81 -6.61
N ALA A 121 -6.47 6.02 -6.61
CA ALA A 121 -7.31 5.82 -7.79
C ALA A 121 -7.98 7.12 -8.27
N LYS A 122 -8.19 8.09 -7.38
CA LYS A 122 -8.85 9.37 -7.67
C LYS A 122 -7.88 10.54 -7.85
N SER A 123 -6.60 10.36 -7.50
CA SER A 123 -5.57 11.42 -7.58
C SER A 123 -4.93 11.47 -8.96
N TRP A 124 -5.38 12.41 -9.78
CA TRP A 124 -4.89 12.58 -11.15
C TRP A 124 -4.15 13.91 -11.31
N ARG A 125 -2.98 13.88 -11.93
CA ARG A 125 -2.21 15.07 -12.33
C ARG A 125 -2.12 15.18 -13.84
N ARG A 126 -2.24 16.40 -14.33
CA ARG A 126 -2.01 16.71 -15.75
C ARG A 126 -0.51 16.73 -16.03
N LEU A 127 -0.08 16.05 -17.08
CA LEU A 127 1.31 16.04 -17.50
C LEU A 127 1.64 17.30 -18.31
N PRO A 128 2.89 17.82 -18.25
CA PRO A 128 3.30 19.00 -19.02
C PRO A 128 3.12 18.84 -20.53
N GLY A 129 3.25 17.64 -21.07
CA GLY A 129 3.04 17.31 -22.48
C GLY A 129 1.60 16.96 -22.87
N GLY A 130 0.65 17.13 -21.95
CA GLY A 130 -0.74 16.67 -22.10
C GLY A 130 -0.94 15.24 -21.57
N GLY A 131 -2.21 14.84 -21.40
CA GLY A 131 -2.57 13.57 -20.76
C GLY A 131 -2.64 13.68 -19.25
N TRP A 132 -3.03 12.58 -18.60
CA TRP A 132 -3.23 12.45 -17.17
C TRP A 132 -2.46 11.25 -16.63
N LYS A 133 -1.89 11.37 -15.45
CA LYS A 133 -1.20 10.30 -14.73
C LYS A 133 -1.69 10.27 -13.28
N ARG A 134 -1.83 9.08 -12.75
CA ARG A 134 -1.97 8.78 -11.31
C ARG A 134 -0.93 7.74 -10.89
N PRO A 135 -0.67 7.57 -9.60
CA PRO A 135 0.10 6.42 -9.12
C PRO A 135 -0.53 5.10 -9.59
N ARG A 136 0.28 4.15 -10.06
CA ARG A 136 -0.18 2.77 -10.25
C ARG A 136 -0.44 2.16 -8.89
N ILE A 137 -1.47 1.33 -8.79
CA ILE A 137 -1.85 0.68 -7.55
C ILE A 137 -1.56 -0.80 -7.68
N ALA A 138 -0.68 -1.32 -6.80
CA ALA A 138 -0.36 -2.74 -6.70
C ALA A 138 -0.95 -3.32 -5.41
N HIS A 139 -1.81 -4.34 -5.53
CA HIS A 139 -2.45 -5.00 -4.40
C HIS A 139 -1.80 -6.36 -4.13
N ILE A 140 -1.15 -6.48 -2.96
CA ILE A 140 -0.59 -7.75 -2.47
C ILE A 140 -1.70 -8.54 -1.80
N GLU A 141 -1.80 -9.83 -2.12
CA GLU A 141 -2.84 -10.76 -1.69
C GLU A 141 -4.19 -10.49 -2.39
N ALA A 142 -4.12 -10.04 -3.65
CA ALA A 142 -5.29 -9.85 -4.48
C ALA A 142 -6.03 -11.17 -4.78
N GLY A 143 -7.33 -11.07 -5.00
CA GLY A 143 -8.18 -12.20 -5.36
C GLY A 143 -8.56 -13.14 -4.22
N LEU A 144 -8.13 -12.89 -2.98
CA LEU A 144 -8.62 -13.64 -1.83
C LEU A 144 -10.11 -13.34 -1.61
N ARG A 145 -10.91 -14.38 -1.34
CA ARG A 145 -12.35 -14.26 -1.05
C ARG A 145 -12.75 -15.14 0.12
N SER A 146 -13.57 -14.60 1.01
CA SER A 146 -14.28 -15.37 2.04
C SER A 146 -15.67 -15.77 1.56
N PHE A 147 -16.22 -15.05 0.57
CA PHE A 147 -17.60 -15.16 0.10
C PHE A 147 -18.64 -14.89 1.21
N ASP A 148 -18.23 -14.32 2.33
CA ASP A 148 -19.08 -13.93 3.44
C ASP A 148 -19.31 -12.40 3.40
N PRO A 149 -20.47 -11.93 2.97
CA PRO A 149 -20.78 -10.51 2.87
C PRO A 149 -20.89 -9.81 4.23
N THR A 150 -20.94 -10.56 5.33
CA THR A 150 -20.97 -9.98 6.70
C THR A 150 -19.59 -9.56 7.19
N MET A 151 -18.53 -10.00 6.52
CA MET A 151 -17.16 -9.60 6.82
C MET A 151 -16.82 -8.26 6.15
N PRO A 152 -16.52 -7.20 6.91
CA PRO A 152 -16.09 -5.90 6.33
C PRO A 152 -14.87 -6.02 5.42
N GLU A 153 -13.97 -6.96 5.74
CA GLU A 153 -12.76 -7.26 4.97
C GLU A 153 -13.07 -7.77 3.56
N GLU A 154 -14.19 -8.49 3.38
CA GLU A 154 -14.59 -8.97 2.05
C GLU A 154 -14.95 -7.80 1.14
N THR A 155 -15.60 -6.78 1.67
CA THR A 155 -15.87 -5.54 0.95
C THR A 155 -14.55 -4.84 0.58
N ASN A 156 -13.61 -4.74 1.52
CA ASN A 156 -12.32 -4.11 1.29
C ASN A 156 -11.54 -4.83 0.18
N ARG A 157 -11.48 -6.18 0.19
CA ARG A 157 -10.79 -6.98 -0.83
C ARG A 157 -11.32 -6.68 -2.23
N ARG A 158 -12.63 -6.83 -2.40
CA ARG A 158 -13.29 -6.67 -3.71
C ARG A 158 -13.11 -5.28 -4.28
N LEU A 159 -13.25 -4.24 -3.45
CA LEU A 159 -13.08 -2.87 -3.89
C LEU A 159 -11.62 -2.54 -4.18
N THR A 160 -10.67 -3.01 -3.36
CA THR A 160 -9.24 -2.80 -3.61
C THR A 160 -8.79 -3.49 -4.89
N ASP A 161 -9.22 -4.72 -5.14
CA ASP A 161 -8.95 -5.43 -6.39
C ASP A 161 -9.45 -4.63 -7.60
N ALA A 162 -10.68 -4.11 -7.53
CA ALA A 162 -11.28 -3.32 -8.61
C ALA A 162 -10.56 -1.96 -8.87
N LEU A 163 -9.90 -1.40 -7.86
CA LEU A 163 -9.15 -0.14 -7.96
C LEU A 163 -7.71 -0.34 -8.45
N SER A 164 -7.19 -1.57 -8.35
CA SER A 164 -5.76 -1.85 -8.55
C SER A 164 -5.41 -2.13 -10.01
N ASP A 165 -4.23 -1.67 -10.43
CA ASP A 165 -3.66 -1.92 -11.75
C ASP A 165 -2.88 -3.24 -11.81
N ASP A 166 -2.23 -3.60 -10.69
CA ASP A 166 -1.39 -4.79 -10.56
C ASP A 166 -1.92 -5.66 -9.41
N LEU A 167 -2.36 -6.87 -9.74
CA LEU A 167 -2.97 -7.81 -8.81
C LEU A 167 -1.99 -8.95 -8.51
N LEU A 168 -1.34 -8.88 -7.34
CA LEU A 168 -0.34 -9.84 -6.88
C LEU A 168 -1.02 -10.96 -6.10
N ILE A 169 -1.28 -12.06 -6.77
CA ILE A 169 -1.98 -13.22 -6.22
C ILE A 169 -1.02 -14.18 -5.51
N HIS A 170 -1.52 -14.88 -4.49
CA HIS A 170 -0.76 -15.87 -3.72
C HIS A 170 -1.10 -17.32 -4.11
N SER A 171 -2.17 -17.54 -4.87
CA SER A 171 -2.60 -18.88 -5.28
C SER A 171 -3.31 -18.87 -6.64
N PRO A 172 -3.37 -20.02 -7.33
CA PRO A 172 -4.13 -20.16 -8.58
C PRO A 172 -5.64 -19.87 -8.42
N GLU A 173 -6.23 -20.21 -7.26
CA GLU A 173 -7.64 -19.99 -6.94
C GLU A 173 -7.96 -18.50 -6.90
N ALA A 174 -7.06 -17.68 -6.37
CA ALA A 174 -7.20 -16.23 -6.33
C ALA A 174 -7.37 -15.64 -7.74
N ARG A 175 -6.70 -16.22 -8.76
CA ARG A 175 -6.85 -15.79 -10.15
C ARG A 175 -8.30 -15.99 -10.65
N GLY A 176 -8.94 -17.09 -10.29
CA GLY A 176 -10.33 -17.36 -10.68
C GLY A 176 -11.33 -16.33 -10.13
N ASN A 177 -11.00 -15.71 -8.99
CA ASN A 177 -11.82 -14.69 -8.34
C ASN A 177 -11.66 -13.29 -8.96
N LEU A 178 -10.68 -13.10 -9.84
CA LEU A 178 -10.34 -11.82 -10.48
C LEU A 178 -10.76 -11.75 -11.96
N LEU A 179 -11.20 -12.85 -12.53
CA LEU A 179 -11.68 -12.99 -13.91
C LEU A 179 -13.18 -12.94 -13.98
#